data_737436aa9313786ce553cb1207c92dc8
#
_entry.id   737436aa9313786ce553cb1207c92dc8
#
_cell.length_a   1.000
_cell.length_b   1.000
_cell.length_c   1.000
_cell.angle_alpha   90.00
_cell.angle_beta   90.00
_cell.angle_gamma   90.00
#
_symmetry.space_group_name_H-M   'P 1'
#
loop_
_entity.id
_entity.type
_entity.pdbx_description
1 polymer ?
#
loop_
_entity_poly.entity_id
_entity_poly.type
_entity_poly.pdbx_seq_one_letter_code
_entity_poly.pdbx_strand_id
1 'polypeptide(L)'
;MRQLSITFTPGISQRSRCLREHMAVQVYQRGLVETAGRLDLSPSKLTEKLAGSDSGGKPRALTVDELERYVEVTGDVSPIHYLVEKYLNDPEVAQREALAKLAGLVDELPALLAAAGVKAKGRAR
;
A
#
# COMPACT_ATOMS: atom_id res chain seq x y z
N MET A 1 -9.42 -17.03 -7.01
CA MET A 1 -8.91 -15.85 -6.25
C MET A 1 -8.46 -14.78 -7.22
N ARG A 2 -8.92 -13.56 -7.00
CA ARG A 2 -8.50 -12.44 -7.84
C ARG A 2 -7.20 -11.85 -7.32
N GLN A 3 -6.25 -11.65 -8.23
CA GLN A 3 -5.00 -11.01 -7.87
C GLN A 3 -5.17 -9.50 -7.95
N LEU A 4 -4.72 -8.81 -6.91
CA LEU A 4 -4.78 -7.37 -6.83
C LEU A 4 -3.41 -6.77 -7.10
N SER A 5 -3.42 -5.58 -7.71
CA SER A 5 -2.19 -4.83 -7.96
C SER A 5 -2.04 -3.75 -6.90
N ILE A 6 -0.79 -3.48 -6.53
CA ILE A 6 -0.50 -2.43 -5.57
C ILE A 6 0.24 -1.29 -6.28
N THR A 7 -0.24 -0.07 -6.05
CA THR A 7 0.44 1.14 -6.49
C THR A 7 1.01 1.81 -5.24
N PHE A 8 2.32 1.92 -5.19
CA PHE A 8 2.97 2.45 -4.00
C PHE A 8 2.80 3.96 -3.91
N THR A 9 2.30 4.41 -2.77
CA THR A 9 2.14 5.82 -2.44
C THR A 9 3.20 6.19 -1.42
N PRO A 10 4.21 6.99 -1.79
CA PRO A 10 5.27 7.34 -0.85
C PRO A 10 4.72 8.01 0.41
N GLY A 11 5.25 7.65 1.56
CA GLY A 11 4.89 8.24 2.84
C GLY A 11 3.62 7.70 3.46
N ILE A 12 3.01 6.67 2.90
CA ILE A 12 1.76 6.12 3.44
C ILE A 12 1.92 5.65 4.89
N SER A 13 3.07 5.08 5.25
CA SER A 13 3.32 4.59 6.60
C SER A 13 3.55 5.71 7.61
N GLN A 14 3.74 6.95 7.15
CA GLN A 14 3.96 8.08 8.02
C GLN A 14 2.67 8.83 8.36
N ARG A 15 1.58 8.53 7.67
CA ARG A 15 0.29 9.20 7.87
C ARG A 15 -0.45 8.70 9.10
N SER A 16 -0.12 7.50 9.55
CA SER A 16 -0.77 6.88 10.71
C SER A 16 0.29 6.19 11.55
N ARG A 17 0.08 6.19 12.87
CA ARG A 17 1.03 5.60 13.80
C ARG A 17 1.00 4.09 13.80
N CYS A 18 -0.13 3.51 13.45
CA CYS A 18 -0.29 2.06 13.43
C CYS A 18 -1.29 1.65 12.35
N LEU A 19 -1.30 0.37 12.03
CA LEU A 19 -2.20 -0.17 11.01
C LEU A 19 -3.66 0.10 11.34
N ARG A 20 -4.06 0.00 12.61
CA ARG A 20 -5.43 0.27 13.02
C ARG A 20 -5.86 1.69 12.65
N GLU A 21 -5.00 2.69 12.88
CA GLU A 21 -5.30 4.08 12.50
C GLU A 21 -5.44 4.21 10.99
N HIS A 22 -4.56 3.56 10.25
CA HIS A 22 -4.64 3.57 8.79
C HIS A 22 -5.97 2.96 8.33
N MET A 23 -6.35 1.83 8.91
CA MET A 23 -7.62 1.18 8.58
C MET A 23 -8.82 2.09 8.87
N ALA A 24 -8.78 2.80 10.01
CA ALA A 24 -9.85 3.72 10.36
C ALA A 24 -10.01 4.81 9.29
N VAL A 25 -8.91 5.42 8.86
CA VAL A 25 -8.95 6.44 7.81
C VAL A 25 -9.57 5.87 6.53
N GLN A 26 -9.11 4.68 6.11
CA GLN A 26 -9.61 4.07 4.88
C GLN A 26 -11.09 3.73 4.94
N VAL A 27 -11.53 3.15 6.05
CA VAL A 27 -12.93 2.77 6.23
C VAL A 27 -13.83 3.99 6.24
N TYR A 28 -13.45 5.04 6.96
CA TYR A 28 -14.27 6.25 7.02
C TYR A 28 -14.32 6.96 5.68
N GLN A 29 -13.26 6.94 4.90
CA GLN A 29 -13.27 7.51 3.56
C GLN A 29 -14.18 6.74 2.60
N ARG A 30 -14.23 5.42 2.74
CA ARG A 30 -15.07 4.57 1.88
C ARG A 30 -16.52 4.54 2.31
N GLY A 31 -16.79 4.79 3.59
CA GLY A 31 -18.12 4.71 4.17
C GLY A 31 -18.20 3.59 5.17
N LEU A 32 -18.46 3.95 6.43
CA LEU A 32 -18.50 3.00 7.54
C LEU A 32 -19.59 1.95 7.36
N VAL A 33 -20.80 2.37 7.03
CA VAL A 33 -21.94 1.46 6.93
C VAL A 33 -21.75 0.45 5.81
N GLU A 34 -21.31 0.92 4.65
CA GLU A 34 -21.06 0.05 3.50
C GLU A 34 -19.96 -0.95 3.80
N THR A 35 -18.86 -0.50 4.38
CA THR A 35 -17.74 -1.38 4.70
C THR A 35 -18.14 -2.42 5.75
N ALA A 36 -18.88 -2.00 6.78
CA ALA A 36 -19.38 -2.92 7.81
C ALA A 36 -20.23 -4.02 7.18
N GLY A 37 -21.11 -3.65 6.25
CA GLY A 37 -21.95 -4.62 5.56
C GLY A 37 -21.13 -5.65 4.78
N ARG A 38 -20.08 -5.21 4.12
CA ARG A 38 -19.20 -6.11 3.37
C ARG A 38 -18.40 -7.05 4.27
N LEU A 39 -18.16 -6.65 5.51
CA LEU A 39 -17.44 -7.46 6.49
C LEU A 39 -18.37 -8.28 7.37
N ASP A 40 -19.67 -8.22 7.13
CA ASP A 40 -20.69 -8.87 7.96
C ASP A 40 -20.60 -8.43 9.42
N LEU A 41 -20.32 -7.15 9.63
CA LEU A 41 -20.26 -6.54 10.95
C LEU A 41 -21.31 -5.44 11.05
N SER A 42 -21.79 -5.17 12.26
CA SER A 42 -22.60 -3.98 12.49
C SER A 42 -21.68 -2.74 12.43
N PRO A 43 -22.21 -1.57 12.02
CA PRO A 43 -21.41 -0.34 12.07
C PRO A 43 -20.83 -0.05 13.45
N SER A 44 -21.58 -0.32 14.52
CA SER A 44 -21.09 -0.13 15.88
C SER A 44 -19.89 -1.00 16.19
N LYS A 45 -19.94 -2.27 15.82
CA LYS A 45 -18.83 -3.19 16.06
C LYS A 45 -17.61 -2.79 15.26
N LEU A 46 -17.79 -2.38 14.00
CA LEU A 46 -16.68 -1.92 13.20
C LEU A 46 -16.04 -0.67 13.80
N THR A 47 -16.86 0.27 14.27
CA THR A 47 -16.36 1.47 14.93
C THR A 47 -15.50 1.12 16.14
N GLU A 48 -15.98 0.18 16.99
CA GLU A 48 -15.21 -0.26 18.16
C GLU A 48 -13.87 -0.89 17.79
N LYS A 49 -13.88 -1.74 16.76
CA LYS A 49 -12.66 -2.40 16.30
C LYS A 49 -11.64 -1.40 15.76
N LEU A 50 -12.11 -0.38 15.04
CA LEU A 50 -11.24 0.66 14.51
C LEU A 50 -10.73 1.61 15.60
N ALA A 51 -11.51 1.80 16.66
CA ALA A 51 -11.09 2.61 17.80
C ALA A 51 -10.16 1.87 18.75
N GLY A 52 -10.19 0.55 18.73
CA GLY A 52 -9.37 -0.28 19.60
C GLY A 52 -10.04 -0.67 20.91
N SER A 53 -11.22 -0.15 21.19
CA SER A 53 -11.96 -0.47 22.42
C SER A 53 -13.44 -0.18 22.24
N ASP A 54 -14.26 -0.80 23.07
CA ASP A 54 -15.69 -0.49 23.11
C ASP A 54 -15.97 0.66 24.09
N SER A 55 -17.26 1.03 24.26
CA SER A 55 -17.64 2.14 25.12
C SER A 55 -17.31 1.90 26.59
N GLY A 56 -17.16 0.64 27.00
CA GLY A 56 -16.76 0.28 28.36
C GLY A 56 -15.24 0.19 28.55
N GLY A 57 -14.46 0.51 27.52
CA GLY A 57 -13.01 0.43 27.59
C GLY A 57 -12.44 -0.96 27.37
N LYS A 58 -13.27 -1.94 27.03
CA LYS A 58 -12.81 -3.29 26.77
C LYS A 58 -12.11 -3.34 25.41
N PRO A 59 -10.92 -3.98 25.30
CA PRO A 59 -10.19 -4.01 24.03
C PRO A 59 -11.00 -4.66 22.92
N ARG A 60 -10.96 -4.04 21.74
CA ARG A 60 -11.57 -4.54 20.52
C ARG A 60 -10.57 -4.35 19.39
N ALA A 61 -10.54 -5.26 18.44
CA ALA A 61 -9.64 -5.17 17.29
C ALA A 61 -10.21 -5.95 16.13
N LEU A 62 -9.79 -5.55 14.93
CA LEU A 62 -10.03 -6.37 13.74
C LEU A 62 -9.19 -7.63 13.84
N THR A 63 -9.78 -8.76 13.47
CA THR A 63 -9.03 -10.00 13.37
C THR A 63 -8.23 -10.00 12.07
N VAL A 64 -7.23 -10.90 12.00
CA VAL A 64 -6.46 -11.09 10.77
C VAL A 64 -7.37 -11.48 9.61
N ASP A 65 -8.35 -12.35 9.87
CA ASP A 65 -9.29 -12.76 8.84
C ASP A 65 -10.17 -11.60 8.36
N GLU A 66 -10.56 -10.72 9.27
CA GLU A 66 -11.33 -9.52 8.90
C GLU A 66 -10.50 -8.58 8.05
N LEU A 67 -9.22 -8.44 8.34
CA LEU A 67 -8.33 -7.62 7.52
C LEU A 67 -8.20 -8.21 6.12
N GLU A 68 -7.99 -9.51 6.02
CA GLU A 68 -7.89 -10.18 4.72
C GLU A 68 -9.17 -10.01 3.92
N ARG A 69 -10.32 -10.22 4.58
CA ARG A 69 -11.62 -10.03 3.92
C ARG A 69 -11.82 -8.59 3.46
N TYR A 70 -11.39 -7.63 4.26
CA TYR A 70 -11.47 -6.22 3.87
C TYR A 70 -10.72 -5.97 2.56
N VAL A 71 -9.48 -6.45 2.46
CA VAL A 71 -8.70 -6.29 1.23
C VAL A 71 -9.41 -6.97 0.05
N GLU A 72 -9.93 -8.17 0.28
CA GLU A 72 -10.59 -8.93 -0.78
C GLU A 72 -11.85 -8.25 -1.29
N VAL A 73 -12.74 -7.81 -0.38
CA VAL A 73 -14.04 -7.27 -0.79
C VAL A 73 -14.00 -5.83 -1.23
N THR A 74 -13.04 -5.04 -0.77
CA THR A 74 -12.92 -3.63 -1.16
C THR A 74 -11.90 -3.40 -2.27
N GLY A 75 -10.96 -4.32 -2.44
CA GLY A 75 -9.84 -4.10 -3.35
C GLY A 75 -8.81 -3.11 -2.83
N ASP A 76 -8.96 -2.64 -1.60
CA ASP A 76 -8.02 -1.69 -1.00
C ASP A 76 -6.79 -2.44 -0.49
N VAL A 77 -5.67 -2.29 -1.20
CA VAL A 77 -4.41 -2.93 -0.82
C VAL A 77 -3.52 -2.02 0.03
N SER A 78 -4.01 -0.82 0.38
CA SER A 78 -3.21 0.13 1.15
C SER A 78 -2.77 -0.39 2.52
N PRO A 79 -3.53 -1.26 3.22
CA PRO A 79 -3.03 -1.84 4.47
C PRO A 79 -1.76 -2.66 4.27
N ILE A 80 -1.68 -3.39 3.15
CA ILE A 80 -0.49 -4.17 2.80
C ILE A 80 0.67 -3.23 2.48
N HIS A 81 0.40 -2.19 1.68
CA HIS A 81 1.40 -1.19 1.35
C HIS A 81 1.94 -0.49 2.61
N TYR A 82 1.04 -0.16 3.55
CA TYR A 82 1.43 0.45 4.82
C TYR A 82 2.46 -0.43 5.55
N LEU A 83 2.19 -1.72 5.66
CA LEU A 83 3.08 -2.65 6.35
C LEU A 83 4.40 -2.84 5.60
N VAL A 84 4.35 -2.96 4.28
CA VAL A 84 5.56 -3.10 3.47
C VAL A 84 6.46 -1.88 3.62
N GLU A 85 5.88 -0.69 3.48
CA GLU A 85 6.68 0.54 3.60
C GLU A 85 7.27 0.69 5.00
N LYS A 86 6.46 0.39 6.02
CA LYS A 86 6.88 0.61 7.40
C LYS A 86 7.97 -0.37 7.84
N TYR A 87 7.90 -1.62 7.40
CA TYR A 87 8.76 -2.68 7.93
C TYR A 87 9.75 -3.26 6.95
N LEU A 88 9.53 -3.10 5.65
CA LEU A 88 10.38 -3.71 4.64
C LEU A 88 11.10 -2.69 3.77
N ASN A 89 10.75 -1.42 3.88
CA ASN A 89 11.35 -0.37 3.06
C ASN A 89 12.51 0.28 3.82
N ASP A 90 13.63 -0.43 3.91
CA ASP A 90 14.86 0.12 4.49
C ASP A 90 15.41 1.18 3.51
N PRO A 91 15.62 2.42 3.96
CA PRO A 91 16.15 3.48 3.08
C PRO A 91 17.48 3.12 2.43
N GLU A 92 18.37 2.42 3.13
CA GLU A 92 19.66 2.01 2.54
C GLU A 92 19.46 0.96 1.45
N VAL A 93 18.58 -0.02 1.70
CA VAL A 93 18.28 -1.05 0.71
C VAL A 93 17.60 -0.43 -0.50
N ALA A 94 16.61 0.44 -0.27
CA ALA A 94 15.91 1.12 -1.35
C ALA A 94 16.87 1.95 -2.21
N GLN A 95 17.82 2.64 -1.56
CA GLN A 95 18.81 3.44 -2.28
C GLN A 95 19.71 2.56 -3.12
N ARG A 96 20.19 1.43 -2.57
CA ARG A 96 21.03 0.50 -3.31
C ARG A 96 20.30 -0.11 -4.50
N GLU A 97 19.03 -0.46 -4.30
CA GLU A 97 18.21 -1.00 -5.37
C GLU A 97 17.99 0.03 -6.49
N ALA A 98 17.73 1.28 -6.09
CA ALA A 98 17.55 2.36 -7.05
C ALA A 98 18.84 2.60 -7.86
N LEU A 99 19.98 2.57 -7.19
CA LEU A 99 21.27 2.72 -7.87
C LEU A 99 21.55 1.56 -8.82
N ALA A 100 21.23 0.34 -8.40
CA ALA A 100 21.39 -0.84 -9.24
C ALA A 100 20.52 -0.76 -10.49
N LYS A 101 19.27 -0.31 -10.35
CA LYS A 101 18.38 -0.13 -11.49
C LYS A 101 18.89 0.95 -12.43
N LEU A 102 19.39 2.04 -11.87
CA LEU A 102 19.94 3.13 -12.67
C LEU A 102 21.15 2.65 -13.46
N ALA A 103 22.05 1.90 -12.83
CA ALA A 103 23.21 1.33 -13.51
C ALA A 103 22.80 0.41 -14.65
N GLY A 104 21.79 -0.44 -14.42
CA GLY A 104 21.25 -1.30 -15.45
C GLY A 104 20.67 -0.54 -16.63
N LEU A 105 19.98 0.56 -16.36
CA LEU A 105 19.43 1.42 -17.41
C LEU A 105 20.53 2.09 -18.22
N VAL A 106 21.61 2.54 -17.56
CA VAL A 106 22.74 3.14 -18.25
C VAL A 106 23.39 2.12 -19.19
N ASP A 107 23.54 0.87 -18.74
CA ASP A 107 24.10 -0.19 -19.57
C ASP A 107 23.21 -0.53 -20.76
N GLU A 108 21.89 -0.41 -20.60
CA GLU A 108 20.94 -0.72 -21.65
C GLU A 108 20.66 0.47 -22.57
N LEU A 109 21.10 1.65 -22.20
CA LEU A 109 20.75 2.87 -22.91
C LEU A 109 21.12 2.84 -24.39
N PRO A 110 22.33 2.38 -24.81
CA PRO A 110 22.64 2.32 -26.24
C PRO A 110 21.67 1.45 -27.03
N ALA A 111 21.27 0.31 -26.47
CA ALA A 111 20.32 -0.58 -27.13
C ALA A 111 18.92 0.04 -27.22
N LEU A 112 18.49 0.73 -26.15
CA LEU A 112 17.21 1.41 -26.14
C LEU A 112 17.16 2.54 -27.15
N LEU A 113 18.23 3.31 -27.25
CA LEU A 113 18.30 4.38 -28.23
C LEU A 113 18.27 3.84 -29.67
N ALA A 114 18.98 2.75 -29.91
CA ALA A 114 18.95 2.09 -31.21
C ALA A 114 17.57 1.57 -31.56
N ALA A 115 16.89 0.95 -30.59
CA ALA A 115 15.54 0.43 -30.78
C ALA A 115 14.52 1.55 -31.04
N ALA A 116 14.75 2.72 -30.47
CA ALA A 116 13.86 3.87 -30.67
C ALA A 116 14.15 4.62 -31.98
N GLY A 117 15.16 4.19 -32.74
CA GLY A 117 15.53 4.84 -33.98
C GLY A 117 16.34 6.12 -33.83
N VAL A 118 16.86 6.38 -32.65
CA VAL A 118 17.70 7.55 -32.40
C VAL A 118 19.11 7.25 -32.84
N LYS A 119 19.68 8.11 -33.67
CA LYS A 119 21.06 7.93 -34.12
C LYS A 119 22.02 8.49 -33.09
N ALA A 120 22.87 7.62 -32.64
CA ALA A 120 23.82 8.00 -31.62
C ALA A 120 24.82 9.03 -32.07
N LYS A 121 25.00 9.25 -33.31
CA LYS A 121 25.87 10.19 -33.74
C LYS A 121 25.43 11.44 -34.02
N GLY A 122 25.14 11.51 -33.67
CA GLY A 122 24.75 12.25 -33.84
C GLY A 122 25.25 13.10 -34.08
N ARG A 123 25.47 12.69 -34.24
CA ARG A 123 25.81 13.06 -34.26
C ARG A 123 26.59 13.79 -34.16
N ALA A 124 26.73 13.67 -34.10
CA ALA A 124 27.46 14.16 -33.85
C ALA A 124 28.03 15.11 -34.16
N ARG A 125 28.21 15.38 -34.48
CA ARG A 125 28.58 16.00 -34.69
C ARG A 125 28.94 16.63 -34.43
#